data_680fb2f11fc0984bc5f55d568819d2a1
#
_entry.id   680fb2f11fc0984bc5f55d568819d2a1
#
_cell.length_a   1.000
_cell.length_b   1.000
_cell.length_c   1.000
_cell.angle_alpha   90.00
_cell.angle_beta   90.00
_cell.angle_gamma   90.00
#
_symmetry.space_group_name_H-M   'P 1'
#
loop_
_entity.id
_entity.type
_entity.pdbx_description
1 polymer ?
#
loop_
_entity_poly.entity_id
_entity_poly.type
_entity_poly.pdbx_seq_one_letter_code
_entity_poly.pdbx_strand_id
1 'polypeptide(L)'
;MKYRWNCDKIKQKDKEDGKSKMESMAKQYLEQISRDLQEQRAALFVGAGFSRNADKVTSDVPDIPLWGDLKRKFQKKLGSTDESDPLMLAESVELVYDRNELDRLLLDSLRDADYRPSPLYEKLLRLPWTDVFTTNYDTLLERAGEKLTEKTFQIITNKNDLIGSSGKTRLIKLHGSFPS
;
A
#
# COMPACT_ATOMS: atom_id res chain seq x y z
N MET A 1 21.35 52.14 24.83
CA MET A 1 20.35 51.51 23.97
C MET A 1 20.68 50.03 23.83
N LYS A 2 19.88 49.12 24.42
CA LYS A 2 20.08 47.65 24.30
C LYS A 2 19.27 47.16 23.11
N TYR A 3 19.93 46.74 22.04
CA TYR A 3 19.30 46.02 20.93
C TYR A 3 18.92 44.61 21.42
N ARG A 4 17.65 44.42 21.73
CA ARG A 4 17.09 43.10 22.04
C ARG A 4 16.77 42.42 20.69
N TRP A 5 17.65 41.52 20.25
CA TRP A 5 17.43 40.68 19.07
C TRP A 5 16.20 39.80 19.30
N ASN A 6 15.19 39.92 18.42
CA ASN A 6 13.94 39.20 18.55
C ASN A 6 14.11 37.80 17.89
N CYS A 7 14.69 36.86 18.63
CA CYS A 7 14.93 35.48 18.17
C CYS A 7 13.67 34.79 17.69
N ASP A 8 12.50 35.20 18.16
CA ASP A 8 11.22 34.56 17.78
C ASP A 8 10.81 34.91 16.34
N LYS A 9 11.09 36.14 15.90
CA LYS A 9 10.85 36.55 14.50
C LYS A 9 11.76 35.82 13.50
N ILE A 10 13.01 35.56 13.90
CA ILE A 10 13.96 34.80 13.05
C ILE A 10 13.49 33.35 12.91
N LYS A 11 13.15 32.71 14.01
CA LYS A 11 12.63 31.31 13.99
C LYS A 11 11.31 31.17 13.21
N GLN A 12 10.47 32.18 13.24
CA GLN A 12 9.21 32.18 12.50
C GLN A 12 9.45 32.35 11.00
N LYS A 13 10.38 33.23 10.60
CA LYS A 13 10.75 33.45 9.21
C LYS A 13 11.42 32.20 8.60
N ASP A 14 12.33 31.55 9.33
CA ASP A 14 12.98 30.32 8.89
C ASP A 14 11.96 29.16 8.70
N LYS A 15 10.91 29.11 9.52
CA LYS A 15 9.82 28.14 9.36
C LYS A 15 8.93 28.44 8.17
N GLU A 16 8.63 29.71 7.90
CA GLU A 16 7.83 30.14 6.75
C GLU A 16 8.59 29.93 5.44
N ASP A 17 9.88 30.28 5.40
CA ASP A 17 10.75 30.05 4.25
C ASP A 17 10.93 28.54 3.97
N GLY A 18 11.08 27.72 5.01
CA GLY A 18 11.15 26.26 4.92
C GLY A 18 9.84 25.65 4.38
N LYS A 19 8.70 26.15 4.84
CA LYS A 19 7.37 25.70 4.36
C LYS A 19 7.15 26.07 2.90
N SER A 20 7.45 27.31 2.51
CA SER A 20 7.34 27.80 1.13
C SER A 20 8.24 26.98 0.18
N LYS A 21 9.48 26.69 0.59
CA LYS A 21 10.41 25.87 -0.19
C LYS A 21 9.88 24.43 -0.36
N MET A 22 9.34 23.85 0.71
CA MET A 22 8.76 22.50 0.66
C MET A 22 7.52 22.45 -0.23
N GLU A 23 6.65 23.45 -0.19
CA GLU A 23 5.48 23.56 -1.06
C GLU A 23 5.89 23.70 -2.54
N SER A 24 6.92 24.50 -2.83
CA SER A 24 7.49 24.65 -4.17
C SER A 24 8.07 23.34 -4.70
N MET A 25 8.81 22.60 -3.88
CA MET A 25 9.35 21.28 -4.25
C MET A 25 8.21 20.27 -4.48
N ALA A 26 7.22 20.21 -3.62
CA ALA A 26 6.07 19.33 -3.79
C ALA A 26 5.34 19.61 -5.10
N LYS A 27 5.16 20.88 -5.46
CA LYS A 27 4.56 21.27 -6.74
C LYS A 27 5.37 20.77 -7.94
N GLN A 28 6.70 20.91 -7.91
CA GLN A 28 7.58 20.42 -8.98
C GLN A 28 7.47 18.90 -9.15
N TYR A 29 7.44 18.14 -8.04
CA TYR A 29 7.25 16.67 -8.10
C TYR A 29 5.88 16.30 -8.66
N LEU A 30 4.82 17.00 -8.26
CA LEU A 30 3.48 16.74 -8.79
C LEU A 30 3.40 17.02 -10.30
N GLU A 31 4.04 18.09 -10.77
CA GLU A 31 4.12 18.41 -12.20
C GLU A 31 4.91 17.34 -12.97
N GLN A 32 6.00 16.82 -12.38
CA GLN A 32 6.77 15.74 -12.98
C GLN A 32 5.94 14.44 -13.05
N ILE A 33 5.30 14.06 -11.96
CA ILE A 33 4.42 12.87 -11.91
C ILE A 33 3.29 13.01 -12.94
N SER A 34 2.70 14.20 -13.06
CA SER A 34 1.64 14.46 -14.05
C SER A 34 2.12 14.26 -15.48
N ARG A 35 3.33 14.74 -15.83
CA ARG A 35 3.94 14.50 -17.16
C ARG A 35 4.20 13.03 -17.40
N ASP A 36 4.80 12.33 -16.41
CA ASP A 36 5.13 10.91 -16.56
C ASP A 36 3.87 10.04 -16.69
N LEU A 37 2.77 10.42 -16.01
CA LEU A 37 1.47 9.77 -16.19
C LEU A 37 0.92 9.99 -17.61
N GLN A 38 0.97 11.23 -18.14
CA GLN A 38 0.50 11.55 -19.49
C GLN A 38 1.30 10.82 -20.57
N GLU A 39 2.58 10.62 -20.34
CA GLU A 39 3.50 9.93 -21.21
C GLU A 39 3.55 8.41 -21.00
N GLN A 40 2.68 7.89 -20.12
CA GLN A 40 2.59 6.46 -19.76
C GLN A 40 3.94 5.90 -19.29
N ARG A 41 4.67 6.64 -18.46
CA ARG A 41 5.97 6.25 -17.88
C ARG A 41 5.94 6.10 -16.38
N ALA A 42 4.78 6.26 -15.76
CA ALA A 42 4.64 6.16 -14.30
C ALA A 42 4.04 4.81 -13.91
N ALA A 43 4.65 4.16 -12.93
CA ALA A 43 4.11 3.01 -12.24
C ALA A 43 3.73 3.40 -10.80
N LEU A 44 2.72 2.73 -10.27
CA LEU A 44 2.25 2.92 -8.90
C LEU A 44 2.78 1.79 -8.01
N PHE A 45 3.24 2.11 -6.80
CA PHE A 45 3.55 1.13 -5.77
C PHE A 45 2.67 1.37 -4.54
N VAL A 46 1.89 0.37 -4.13
CA VAL A 46 0.95 0.46 -3.01
C VAL A 46 1.35 -0.52 -1.90
N GLY A 47 1.53 -0.01 -0.71
CA GLY A 47 1.83 -0.82 0.49
C GLY A 47 0.65 -0.89 1.46
N ALA A 48 0.79 -1.69 2.52
CA ALA A 48 -0.24 -1.98 3.52
C ALA A 48 -0.84 -0.75 4.21
N GLY A 49 -0.10 0.36 4.29
CA GLY A 49 -0.63 1.62 4.82
C GLY A 49 -1.78 2.19 4.01
N PHE A 50 -1.84 1.93 2.71
CA PHE A 50 -2.93 2.40 1.85
C PHE A 50 -4.25 1.68 2.15
N SER A 51 -4.21 0.42 2.57
CA SER A 51 -5.40 -0.38 2.91
C SER A 51 -6.21 0.24 4.06
N ARG A 52 -5.59 1.06 4.90
CA ARG A 52 -6.30 1.81 5.95
C ARG A 52 -7.27 2.90 5.44
N ASN A 53 -7.24 3.21 4.15
CA ASN A 53 -8.22 4.08 3.51
C ASN A 53 -9.47 3.33 3.03
N ALA A 54 -9.58 2.03 3.28
CA ALA A 54 -10.78 1.27 2.97
C ALA A 54 -11.92 1.62 3.92
N ASP A 55 -13.14 1.54 3.42
CA ASP A 55 -14.35 1.69 4.22
C ASP A 55 -14.64 0.37 4.96
N LYS A 56 -14.94 0.45 6.24
CA LYS A 56 -15.39 -0.70 7.04
C LYS A 56 -16.84 -1.03 6.70
N VAL A 57 -17.16 -2.32 6.61
CA VAL A 57 -18.54 -2.76 6.36
C VAL A 57 -19.44 -2.40 7.55
N THR A 58 -18.91 -2.52 8.78
CA THR A 58 -19.58 -2.12 10.02
C THR A 58 -18.60 -1.38 10.94
N SER A 59 -19.11 -0.59 11.86
CA SER A 59 -18.29 0.28 12.73
C SER A 59 -17.45 -0.47 13.76
N ASP A 60 -17.81 -1.70 14.08
CA ASP A 60 -17.11 -2.58 15.01
C ASP A 60 -15.92 -3.33 14.40
N VAL A 61 -15.75 -3.26 13.09
CA VAL A 61 -14.60 -3.84 12.40
C VAL A 61 -13.31 -3.14 12.85
N PRO A 62 -12.26 -3.86 13.30
CA PRO A 62 -10.98 -3.26 13.68
C PRO A 62 -10.31 -2.64 12.44
N ASP A 63 -9.22 -1.90 12.63
CA ASP A 63 -8.41 -1.43 11.50
C ASP A 63 -7.67 -2.58 10.82
N ILE A 64 -7.48 -2.47 9.50
CA ILE A 64 -6.66 -3.43 8.74
C ILE A 64 -5.26 -3.49 9.36
N PRO A 65 -4.74 -4.70 9.64
CA PRO A 65 -3.43 -4.86 10.24
C PRO A 65 -2.33 -4.36 9.31
N LEU A 66 -1.32 -3.75 9.88
CA LEU A 66 -0.06 -3.45 9.21
C LEU A 66 0.94 -4.60 9.41
N TRP A 67 2.05 -4.55 8.72
CA TRP A 67 3.13 -5.54 8.84
C TRP A 67 3.58 -5.79 10.30
N GLY A 68 3.62 -4.71 11.13
CA GLY A 68 3.93 -4.85 12.55
C GLY A 68 2.90 -5.65 13.36
N ASP A 69 1.64 -5.64 12.95
CA ASP A 69 0.56 -6.42 13.56
C ASP A 69 0.68 -7.89 13.16
N LEU A 70 0.92 -8.15 11.88
CA LEU A 70 1.15 -9.50 11.35
C LEU A 70 2.40 -10.13 11.98
N LYS A 71 3.51 -9.37 12.08
CA LYS A 71 4.72 -9.78 12.77
C LYS A 71 4.42 -10.34 14.16
N ARG A 72 3.66 -9.59 14.97
CA ARG A 72 3.30 -10.04 16.33
C ARG A 72 2.48 -11.33 16.33
N LYS A 73 1.60 -11.52 15.35
CA LYS A 73 0.82 -12.75 15.21
C LYS A 73 1.70 -13.94 14.81
N PHE A 74 2.63 -13.76 13.87
CA PHE A 74 3.58 -14.79 13.48
C PHE A 74 4.49 -15.18 14.63
N GLN A 75 5.06 -14.20 15.35
CA GLN A 75 5.87 -14.45 16.53
C GLN A 75 5.10 -15.22 17.60
N LYS A 76 3.85 -14.82 17.86
CA LYS A 76 2.99 -15.54 18.82
C LYS A 76 2.71 -16.98 18.38
N LYS A 77 2.56 -17.23 17.08
CA LYS A 77 2.32 -18.57 16.53
C LYS A 77 3.56 -19.46 16.64
N LEU A 78 4.73 -18.93 16.34
CA LEU A 78 6.01 -19.64 16.39
C LEU A 78 6.51 -19.87 17.82
N GLY A 79 6.03 -19.08 18.79
CA GLY A 79 6.55 -19.07 20.13
C GLY A 79 7.75 -18.12 20.27
N SER A 80 8.81 -18.57 20.99
CA SER A 80 10.02 -17.76 21.17
C SER A 80 10.84 -17.73 19.87
N THR A 81 11.03 -16.55 19.31
CA THR A 81 11.89 -16.32 18.14
C THR A 81 12.49 -14.91 18.19
N ASP A 82 13.75 -14.79 17.83
CA ASP A 82 14.46 -13.51 17.71
C ASP A 82 14.28 -12.86 16.32
N GLU A 83 13.63 -13.58 15.38
CA GLU A 83 13.37 -13.07 14.05
C GLU A 83 12.44 -11.85 14.10
N SER A 84 12.78 -10.83 13.35
CA SER A 84 12.06 -9.54 13.33
C SER A 84 11.53 -9.15 11.95
N ASP A 85 11.96 -9.80 10.89
CA ASP A 85 11.45 -9.58 9.54
C ASP A 85 10.12 -10.32 9.36
N PRO A 86 9.03 -9.63 9.01
CA PRO A 86 7.72 -10.25 8.85
C PRO A 86 7.67 -11.32 7.74
N LEU A 87 8.48 -11.18 6.69
CA LEU A 87 8.51 -12.15 5.59
C LEU A 87 9.21 -13.44 6.02
N MET A 88 10.33 -13.32 6.72
CA MET A 88 11.07 -14.46 7.29
C MET A 88 10.22 -15.19 8.35
N LEU A 89 9.43 -14.45 9.12
CA LEU A 89 8.48 -15.03 10.08
C LEU A 89 7.34 -15.78 9.36
N ALA A 90 6.81 -15.24 8.26
CA ALA A 90 5.80 -15.92 7.46
C ALA A 90 6.34 -17.23 6.87
N GLU A 91 7.55 -17.20 6.29
CA GLU A 91 8.25 -18.40 5.80
C GLU A 91 8.47 -19.41 6.92
N SER A 92 8.88 -18.96 8.11
CA SER A 92 9.05 -19.83 9.29
C SER A 92 7.74 -20.49 9.71
N VAL A 93 6.61 -19.77 9.67
CA VAL A 93 5.28 -20.35 9.94
C VAL A 93 4.95 -21.42 8.91
N GLU A 94 5.20 -21.18 7.63
CA GLU A 94 4.97 -22.15 6.55
C GLU A 94 5.85 -23.40 6.73
N LEU A 95 7.11 -23.24 7.09
CA LEU A 95 8.05 -24.36 7.30
C LEU A 95 7.70 -25.22 8.53
N VAL A 96 7.26 -24.58 9.63
CA VAL A 96 6.98 -25.27 10.91
C VAL A 96 5.59 -25.94 10.91
N TYR A 97 4.62 -25.31 10.30
CA TYR A 97 3.23 -25.79 10.33
C TYR A 97 2.80 -26.32 8.96
N ASP A 98 2.55 -25.49 7.99
CA ASP A 98 2.36 -25.70 6.56
C ASP A 98 1.81 -24.42 5.91
N ARG A 99 1.62 -24.46 4.59
CA ARG A 99 1.05 -23.34 3.82
C ARG A 99 -0.39 -23.04 4.23
N ASN A 100 -1.20 -24.05 4.52
CA ASN A 100 -2.60 -23.83 4.88
C ASN A 100 -2.75 -23.07 6.20
N GLU A 101 -1.88 -23.36 7.16
CA GLU A 101 -1.87 -22.64 8.44
C GLU A 101 -1.44 -21.18 8.28
N LEU A 102 -0.45 -20.90 7.44
CA LEU A 102 -0.06 -19.53 7.11
C LEU A 102 -1.22 -18.79 6.43
N ASP A 103 -1.85 -19.39 5.45
CA ASP A 103 -2.98 -18.81 4.72
C ASP A 103 -4.16 -18.52 5.67
N ARG A 104 -4.49 -19.47 6.55
CA ARG A 104 -5.52 -19.28 7.57
C ARG A 104 -5.20 -18.12 8.50
N LEU A 105 -3.97 -18.04 9.00
CA LEU A 105 -3.53 -16.98 9.91
C LEU A 105 -3.60 -15.59 9.23
N LEU A 106 -3.26 -15.52 7.96
CA LEU A 106 -3.35 -14.29 7.16
C LEU A 106 -4.80 -13.91 6.89
N LEU A 107 -5.66 -14.85 6.45
CA LEU A 107 -7.09 -14.62 6.22
C LEU A 107 -7.80 -14.12 7.48
N ASP A 108 -7.59 -14.81 8.61
CA ASP A 108 -8.16 -14.43 9.92
C ASP A 108 -7.65 -13.05 10.39
N SER A 109 -6.46 -12.67 9.94
CA SER A 109 -5.86 -11.39 10.32
C SER A 109 -6.36 -10.24 9.48
N LEU A 110 -6.43 -10.43 8.17
CA LEU A 110 -6.77 -9.40 7.21
C LEU A 110 -8.28 -9.11 7.18
N ARG A 111 -9.11 -10.14 7.37
CA ARG A 111 -10.58 -10.04 7.36
C ARG A 111 -11.08 -9.26 6.14
N ASP A 112 -10.50 -9.54 4.97
CA ASP A 112 -10.65 -8.76 3.74
C ASP A 112 -12.13 -8.48 3.35
N ALA A 113 -13.04 -9.43 3.65
CA ALA A 113 -14.47 -9.29 3.40
C ALA A 113 -15.16 -8.19 4.24
N ASP A 114 -14.55 -7.79 5.36
CA ASP A 114 -15.09 -6.79 6.27
C ASP A 114 -14.80 -5.35 5.82
N TYR A 115 -14.09 -5.19 4.69
CA TYR A 115 -13.73 -3.89 4.13
C TYR A 115 -14.19 -3.76 2.69
N ARG A 116 -14.38 -2.50 2.27
CA ARG A 116 -14.71 -2.14 0.89
C ARG A 116 -13.74 -1.07 0.40
N PRO A 117 -13.34 -1.12 -0.89
CA PRO A 117 -12.57 -0.02 -1.46
C PRO A 117 -13.35 1.29 -1.35
N SER A 118 -12.75 2.30 -0.71
CA SER A 118 -13.31 3.65 -0.68
C SER A 118 -13.18 4.32 -2.07
N PRO A 119 -13.87 5.46 -2.32
CA PRO A 119 -13.74 6.21 -3.57
C PRO A 119 -12.31 6.65 -3.90
N LEU A 120 -11.41 6.68 -2.90
CA LEU A 120 -10.00 7.00 -3.10
C LEU A 120 -9.29 5.95 -3.96
N TYR A 121 -9.63 4.66 -3.79
CA TYR A 121 -9.07 3.56 -4.59
C TYR A 121 -9.42 3.74 -6.07
N GLU A 122 -10.68 4.02 -6.37
CA GLU A 122 -11.12 4.23 -7.75
C GLU A 122 -10.44 5.46 -8.37
N LYS A 123 -10.36 6.57 -7.65
CA LYS A 123 -9.65 7.78 -8.11
C LYS A 123 -8.18 7.49 -8.42
N LEU A 124 -7.50 6.72 -7.56
CA LEU A 124 -6.11 6.34 -7.76
C LEU A 124 -5.93 5.45 -9.00
N LEU A 125 -6.78 4.43 -9.16
CA LEU A 125 -6.68 3.48 -10.26
C LEU A 125 -7.13 4.06 -11.62
N ARG A 126 -7.92 5.14 -11.65
CA ARG A 126 -8.27 5.86 -12.88
C ARG A 126 -7.09 6.56 -13.53
N LEU A 127 -6.06 6.90 -12.75
CA LEU A 127 -4.86 7.51 -13.32
C LEU A 127 -4.17 6.54 -14.30
N PRO A 128 -3.52 7.06 -15.35
CA PRO A 128 -2.96 6.24 -16.43
C PRO A 128 -1.60 5.62 -16.05
N TRP A 129 -1.59 4.80 -14.99
CA TRP A 129 -0.44 4.01 -14.60
C TRP A 129 -0.12 2.96 -15.67
N THR A 130 1.16 2.72 -15.93
CA THR A 130 1.60 1.58 -16.75
C THR A 130 1.36 0.28 -16.01
N ASP A 131 1.77 0.24 -14.74
CA ASP A 131 1.64 -0.89 -13.84
C ASP A 131 1.29 -0.42 -12.43
N VAL A 132 0.60 -1.26 -11.68
CA VAL A 132 0.32 -1.09 -10.27
C VAL A 132 0.95 -2.25 -9.52
N PHE A 133 1.94 -1.97 -8.69
CA PHE A 133 2.59 -2.97 -7.84
C PHE A 133 2.03 -2.88 -6.42
N THR A 134 1.85 -4.03 -5.79
CA THR A 134 1.48 -4.07 -4.38
C THR A 134 2.13 -5.23 -3.64
N THR A 135 2.45 -4.98 -2.36
CA THR A 135 2.84 -6.01 -1.40
C THR A 135 1.67 -6.47 -0.54
N ASN A 136 0.48 -5.92 -0.76
CA ASN A 136 -0.69 -6.22 0.05
C ASN A 136 -1.30 -7.57 -0.34
N TYR A 137 -1.70 -8.32 0.66
CA TYR A 137 -2.43 -9.56 0.48
C TYR A 137 -3.94 -9.34 0.25
N ASP A 138 -4.50 -8.22 0.76
CA ASP A 138 -5.92 -7.90 0.58
C ASP A 138 -6.31 -7.76 -0.90
N THR A 139 -7.61 -7.83 -1.20
CA THR A 139 -8.16 -7.74 -2.56
C THR A 139 -8.78 -6.37 -2.85
N LEU A 140 -8.46 -5.35 -2.07
CA LEU A 140 -9.09 -4.03 -2.18
C LEU A 140 -8.80 -3.34 -3.50
N LEU A 141 -7.57 -3.46 -4.04
CA LEU A 141 -7.20 -2.90 -5.33
C LEU A 141 -7.91 -3.62 -6.48
N GLU A 142 -7.97 -4.94 -6.43
CA GLU A 142 -8.66 -5.77 -7.41
C GLU A 142 -10.14 -5.41 -7.47
N ARG A 143 -10.82 -5.41 -6.31
CA ARG A 143 -12.24 -5.06 -6.20
C ARG A 143 -12.54 -3.61 -6.59
N ALA A 144 -11.59 -2.71 -6.39
CA ALA A 144 -11.72 -1.34 -6.90
C ALA A 144 -11.57 -1.28 -8.41
N GLY A 145 -10.62 -2.04 -8.96
CA GLY A 145 -10.39 -2.13 -10.41
C GLY A 145 -11.59 -2.71 -11.16
N GLU A 146 -12.26 -3.72 -10.59
CA GLU A 146 -13.48 -4.34 -11.15
C GLU A 146 -14.65 -3.35 -11.29
N LYS A 147 -14.69 -2.30 -10.46
CA LYS A 147 -15.72 -1.26 -10.56
C LYS A 147 -15.49 -0.26 -11.68
N LEU A 148 -14.28 -0.22 -12.26
CA LEU A 148 -13.95 0.69 -13.34
C LEU A 148 -14.38 0.10 -14.67
N THR A 149 -15.35 0.74 -15.33
CA THR A 149 -15.86 0.29 -16.63
C THR A 149 -14.96 0.70 -17.78
N GLU A 150 -14.21 1.78 -17.61
CA GLU A 150 -13.33 2.39 -18.60
C GLU A 150 -11.93 1.79 -18.66
N LYS A 151 -11.57 0.95 -17.68
CA LYS A 151 -10.21 0.40 -17.55
C LYS A 151 -10.25 -1.01 -16.99
N THR A 152 -9.51 -1.92 -17.61
CA THR A 152 -9.38 -3.30 -17.15
C THR A 152 -7.96 -3.56 -16.67
N PHE A 153 -7.83 -4.22 -15.52
CA PHE A 153 -6.56 -4.63 -14.97
C PHE A 153 -6.32 -6.12 -15.21
N GLN A 154 -5.10 -6.46 -15.65
CA GLN A 154 -4.62 -7.84 -15.62
C GLN A 154 -3.99 -8.10 -14.25
N ILE A 155 -4.60 -8.98 -13.45
CA ILE A 155 -4.06 -9.36 -12.15
C ILE A 155 -2.90 -10.34 -12.37
N ILE A 156 -1.75 -10.06 -11.74
CA ILE A 156 -0.53 -10.86 -11.84
C ILE A 156 -0.17 -11.32 -10.42
N THR A 157 -0.28 -12.60 -10.17
CA THR A 157 0.08 -13.23 -8.89
C THR A 157 1.27 -14.20 -9.04
N ASN A 158 1.54 -14.64 -10.26
CA ASN A 158 2.61 -15.58 -10.59
C ASN A 158 3.17 -15.33 -11.99
N LYS A 159 4.24 -16.04 -12.35
CA LYS A 159 4.92 -15.86 -13.65
C LYS A 159 4.04 -16.17 -14.87
N ASN A 160 3.11 -17.10 -14.73
CA ASN A 160 2.26 -17.50 -15.86
C ASN A 160 1.25 -16.40 -16.23
N ASP A 161 0.83 -15.58 -15.27
CA ASP A 161 -0.09 -14.47 -15.48
C ASP A 161 0.52 -13.35 -16.34
N LEU A 162 1.86 -13.30 -16.43
CA LEU A 162 2.57 -12.37 -17.30
C LEU A 162 2.36 -12.67 -18.78
N ILE A 163 2.05 -13.93 -19.11
CA ILE A 163 1.81 -14.36 -20.48
C ILE A 163 0.49 -13.75 -20.95
N GLY A 164 0.54 -12.96 -22.06
CA GLY A 164 -0.65 -12.31 -22.62
C GLY A 164 -1.09 -11.02 -21.89
N SER A 165 -0.27 -10.50 -20.96
CA SER A 165 -0.53 -9.22 -20.27
C SER A 165 -0.07 -7.98 -21.06
N SER A 166 0.53 -8.17 -22.24
CA SER A 166 1.02 -7.07 -23.07
C SER A 166 -0.11 -6.13 -23.48
N GLY A 167 0.12 -4.83 -23.37
CA GLY A 167 -0.85 -3.80 -23.71
C GLY A 167 -1.97 -3.56 -22.71
N LYS A 168 -1.95 -4.25 -21.56
CA LYS A 168 -2.90 -4.04 -20.45
C LYS A 168 -2.21 -3.39 -19.26
N THR A 169 -2.94 -2.60 -18.48
CA THR A 169 -2.46 -2.18 -17.17
C THR A 169 -2.43 -3.40 -16.24
N ARG A 170 -1.27 -3.70 -15.66
CA ARG A 170 -1.11 -4.87 -14.78
C ARG A 170 -1.23 -4.43 -13.32
N LEU A 171 -1.91 -5.25 -12.51
CA LEU A 171 -1.91 -5.16 -11.07
C LEU A 171 -1.10 -6.34 -10.55
N ILE A 172 0.11 -6.07 -10.06
CA ILE A 172 1.12 -7.08 -9.75
C ILE A 172 1.22 -7.24 -8.24
N LYS A 173 0.86 -8.41 -7.74
CA LYS A 173 0.91 -8.77 -6.32
C LYS A 173 2.22 -9.48 -6.02
N LEU A 174 3.17 -8.74 -5.43
CA LEU A 174 4.55 -9.20 -5.23
C LEU A 174 4.67 -10.33 -4.20
N HIS A 175 3.73 -10.43 -3.27
CA HIS A 175 3.68 -11.48 -2.22
C HIS A 175 2.54 -12.48 -2.44
N GLY A 176 1.94 -12.50 -3.63
CA GLY A 176 0.78 -13.32 -3.93
C GLY A 176 -0.54 -12.70 -3.48
N SER A 177 -1.63 -13.45 -3.62
CA SER A 177 -2.99 -13.05 -3.29
C SER A 177 -3.71 -14.15 -2.51
N PHE A 178 -4.78 -13.77 -1.80
CA PHE A 178 -5.69 -14.70 -1.17
C PHE A 178 -7.08 -14.62 -1.81
N PRO A 179 -7.76 -15.77 -1.92
CA PRO A 179 -7.22 -17.14 -1.85
C PRO A 179 -6.25 -17.40 -3.00
N SER A 180 -5.21 -18.21 -2.73
CA SER A 180 -4.19 -18.62 -3.72
C SER A 180 -4.68 -19.75 -4.60
#